data_f6278762badd1091d9ab9f88aa7a74d6
#
_entry.id   f6278762badd1091d9ab9f88aa7a74d6
#
_cell.length_a   1.000
_cell.length_b   1.000
_cell.length_c   1.000
_cell.angle_alpha   90.00
_cell.angle_beta   90.00
_cell.angle_gamma   90.00
#
_symmetry.space_group_name_H-M   'P 1'
#
loop_
_entity.id
_entity.type
_entity.pdbx_description
1 polymer ?
#
loop_
_entity_poly.entity_id
_entity_poly.type
_entity_poly.pdbx_seq_one_letter_code
_entity_poly.pdbx_strand_id
1 'polypeptide(L)'
;KSIFLIIGMFLLLSIVLIGLLSYSSPIYEFNYSGDNNNYMTVGKAMMHGFVPYKDVFEQKGPFVYLLYGLASLISFHTFLGSAIFEIAILFAILWLTFKIGKLFSSTKVAFVIALFAPVFVLMEPYYSYGATVEFFLYPAMLSLIYVSLKAQQHQFIISKWTWYFQGCLVGIVF
;
A
#
# COMPACT_ATOMS: atom_id res chain seq x y z
N LYS A 1 9.98 24.54 3.53
CA LYS A 1 10.82 24.06 2.42
C LYS A 1 11.33 22.63 2.65
N SER A 2 11.79 22.25 3.85
CA SER A 2 12.33 20.90 4.12
C SER A 2 11.30 19.76 3.97
N ILE A 3 10.02 19.97 4.32
CA ILE A 3 9.00 18.92 4.24
C ILE A 3 8.65 18.55 2.78
N PHE A 4 8.58 19.52 1.89
CA PHE A 4 8.35 19.27 0.47
C PHE A 4 9.49 18.49 -0.19
N LEU A 5 10.73 18.73 0.28
CA LEU A 5 11.89 17.95 -0.17
C LEU A 5 11.77 16.49 0.26
N ILE A 6 11.37 16.22 1.52
CA ILE A 6 11.16 14.87 2.03
C ILE A 6 10.06 14.15 1.23
N ILE A 7 8.93 14.83 0.97
CA ILE A 7 7.84 14.28 0.15
C ILE A 7 8.36 13.90 -1.25
N GLY A 8 9.08 14.81 -1.90
CA GLY A 8 9.66 14.55 -3.23
C GLY A 8 10.63 13.39 -3.23
N MET A 9 11.49 13.27 -2.20
CA MET A 9 12.43 12.15 -2.06
C MET A 9 11.70 10.81 -1.84
N PHE A 10 10.66 10.77 -1.01
CA PHE A 10 9.88 9.56 -0.78
C PHE A 10 9.12 9.13 -2.04
N LEU A 11 8.54 10.09 -2.77
CA LEU A 11 7.86 9.78 -4.03
C LEU A 11 8.85 9.24 -5.07
N LEU A 12 9.99 9.91 -5.25
CA LEU A 12 11.03 9.45 -6.18
C LEU A 12 11.54 8.05 -5.80
N LEU A 13 11.80 7.81 -4.52
CA LEU A 13 12.24 6.50 -4.04
C LEU A 13 11.17 5.43 -4.31
N SER A 14 9.89 5.73 -4.09
CA SER A 14 8.80 4.79 -4.38
C SER A 14 8.72 4.46 -5.87
N ILE A 15 8.84 5.46 -6.74
CA ILE A 15 8.85 5.26 -8.20
C ILE A 15 10.03 4.37 -8.61
N VAL A 16 11.23 4.66 -8.11
CA VAL A 16 12.44 3.90 -8.47
C VAL A 16 12.35 2.47 -7.97
N LEU A 17 11.98 2.25 -6.70
CA LEU A 17 11.94 0.91 -6.12
C LEU A 17 10.85 0.04 -6.76
N ILE A 18 9.63 0.55 -6.93
CA ILE A 18 8.56 -0.20 -7.61
C ILE A 18 8.91 -0.40 -9.08
N GLY A 19 9.47 0.63 -9.72
CA GLY A 19 9.94 0.52 -11.10
C GLY A 19 10.93 -0.62 -11.34
N LEU A 20 11.84 -0.85 -10.40
CA LEU A 20 12.89 -1.87 -10.52
C LEU A 20 12.52 -3.23 -9.93
N LEU A 21 11.65 -3.29 -8.92
CA LEU A 21 11.40 -4.51 -8.13
C LEU A 21 10.03 -5.13 -8.36
N SER A 22 9.09 -4.42 -9.02
CA SER A 22 7.75 -4.98 -9.28
C SER A 22 7.58 -5.44 -10.71
N TYR A 23 7.06 -6.65 -10.88
CA TYR A 23 6.63 -7.15 -12.19
C TYR A 23 5.39 -6.41 -12.75
N SER A 24 4.73 -5.58 -11.96
CA SER A 24 3.71 -4.64 -12.44
C SER A 24 4.29 -3.44 -13.19
N SER A 25 5.60 -3.22 -13.05
CA SER A 25 6.30 -2.10 -13.71
C SER A 25 6.37 -2.30 -15.22
N PRO A 26 6.22 -1.20 -16.00
CA PRO A 26 6.37 -1.24 -17.46
C PRO A 26 7.75 -1.67 -17.97
N ILE A 27 8.77 -1.77 -17.09
CA ILE A 27 10.10 -2.26 -17.45
C ILE A 27 10.06 -3.77 -17.78
N TYR A 28 9.15 -4.50 -17.15
CA TYR A 28 9.00 -5.93 -17.36
C TYR A 28 7.97 -6.20 -18.45
N GLU A 29 8.34 -7.03 -19.41
CA GLU A 29 7.46 -7.43 -20.53
C GLU A 29 6.27 -8.26 -20.05
N PHE A 30 6.49 -9.10 -19.03
CA PHE A 30 5.47 -9.97 -18.43
C PHE A 30 5.43 -9.84 -16.92
N ASN A 31 4.23 -9.95 -16.34
CA ASN A 31 4.06 -10.10 -14.91
C ASN A 31 4.12 -11.59 -14.54
N TYR A 32 5.22 -12.02 -13.93
CA TYR A 32 5.43 -13.41 -13.51
C TYR A 32 4.77 -13.76 -12.17
N SER A 33 4.20 -12.80 -11.46
CA SER A 33 3.50 -13.05 -10.20
C SER A 33 2.14 -13.71 -10.47
N GLY A 34 1.97 -14.96 -10.01
CA GLY A 34 0.70 -15.68 -10.10
C GLY A 34 -0.43 -14.94 -9.36
N ASP A 35 -0.13 -14.40 -8.18
CA ASP A 35 -1.09 -13.65 -7.37
C ASP A 35 -1.59 -12.40 -8.10
N ASN A 36 -0.68 -11.59 -8.65
CA ASN A 36 -1.06 -10.38 -9.39
C ASN A 36 -1.95 -10.69 -10.59
N ASN A 37 -1.65 -11.75 -11.32
CA ASN A 37 -2.44 -12.19 -12.47
C ASN A 37 -3.85 -12.62 -12.02
N ASN A 38 -3.95 -13.37 -10.91
CA ASN A 38 -5.22 -13.78 -10.35
C ASN A 38 -6.04 -12.56 -9.89
N TYR A 39 -5.44 -11.66 -9.12
CA TYR A 39 -6.13 -10.46 -8.62
C TYR A 39 -6.58 -9.55 -9.76
N MET A 40 -5.76 -9.38 -10.79
CA MET A 40 -6.12 -8.62 -11.99
C MET A 40 -7.29 -9.27 -12.74
N THR A 41 -7.30 -10.59 -12.86
CA THR A 41 -8.37 -11.34 -13.53
C THR A 41 -9.70 -11.19 -12.79
N VAL A 42 -9.71 -11.44 -11.47
CA VAL A 42 -10.91 -11.29 -10.65
C VAL A 42 -11.35 -9.83 -10.58
N GLY A 43 -10.41 -8.90 -10.45
CA GLY A 43 -10.70 -7.46 -10.43
C GLY A 43 -11.36 -6.98 -11.74
N LYS A 44 -10.85 -7.41 -12.90
CA LYS A 44 -11.47 -7.12 -14.20
C LYS A 44 -12.87 -7.72 -14.28
N ALA A 45 -13.06 -8.97 -13.85
CA ALA A 45 -14.36 -9.62 -13.83
C ALA A 45 -15.36 -8.82 -12.97
N MET A 46 -14.95 -8.33 -11.79
CA MET A 46 -15.78 -7.44 -10.96
C MET A 46 -16.22 -6.16 -11.69
N MET A 47 -15.31 -5.53 -12.45
CA MET A 47 -15.65 -4.33 -13.22
C MET A 47 -16.65 -4.62 -14.35
N HIS A 48 -16.83 -5.88 -14.74
CA HIS A 48 -17.81 -6.34 -15.71
C HIS A 48 -19.06 -6.96 -15.08
N GLY A 49 -19.24 -6.78 -13.77
CA GLY A 49 -20.46 -7.19 -13.04
C GLY A 49 -20.44 -8.63 -12.51
N PHE A 50 -19.32 -9.35 -12.62
CA PHE A 50 -19.17 -10.64 -11.96
C PHE A 50 -18.98 -10.48 -10.44
N VAL A 51 -19.59 -11.36 -9.69
CA VAL A 51 -19.54 -11.32 -8.21
C VAL A 51 -18.48 -12.31 -7.73
N PRO A 52 -17.43 -11.84 -7.02
CA PRO A 52 -16.44 -12.72 -6.40
C PRO A 52 -17.11 -13.77 -5.51
N TYR A 53 -16.51 -14.96 -5.46
CA TYR A 53 -16.94 -16.14 -4.72
C TYR A 53 -18.23 -16.81 -5.23
N LYS A 54 -19.01 -16.12 -6.06
CA LYS A 54 -20.19 -16.68 -6.73
C LYS A 54 -19.86 -17.06 -8.19
N ASP A 55 -19.36 -16.11 -8.94
CA ASP A 55 -19.12 -16.26 -10.38
C ASP A 55 -17.65 -16.55 -10.70
N VAL A 56 -16.74 -16.10 -9.82
CA VAL A 56 -15.30 -16.34 -9.91
C VAL A 56 -14.81 -16.79 -8.54
N PHE A 57 -14.21 -17.98 -8.47
CA PHE A 57 -13.68 -18.51 -7.21
C PHE A 57 -12.26 -18.01 -6.96
N GLU A 58 -12.07 -17.41 -5.80
CA GLU A 58 -10.77 -17.04 -5.25
C GLU A 58 -10.90 -16.92 -3.72
N GLN A 59 -9.79 -17.01 -2.97
CA GLN A 59 -9.81 -17.16 -1.52
C GLN A 59 -9.44 -15.89 -0.74
N LYS A 60 -8.97 -14.83 -1.41
CA LYS A 60 -8.59 -13.58 -0.75
C LYS A 60 -9.81 -12.66 -0.52
N GLY A 61 -9.66 -11.68 0.37
CA GLY A 61 -10.71 -10.71 0.65
C GLY A 61 -11.06 -9.84 -0.58
N PRO A 62 -12.30 -9.31 -0.66
CA PRO A 62 -12.79 -8.60 -1.84
C PRO A 62 -12.05 -7.27 -2.11
N PHE A 63 -11.39 -6.72 -1.10
CA PHE A 63 -10.70 -5.44 -1.20
C PHE A 63 -9.56 -5.45 -2.22
N VAL A 64 -8.75 -6.52 -2.25
CA VAL A 64 -7.64 -6.63 -3.21
C VAL A 64 -8.17 -6.68 -4.64
N TYR A 65 -9.26 -7.42 -4.90
CA TYR A 65 -9.85 -7.49 -6.22
C TYR A 65 -10.43 -6.15 -6.67
N LEU A 66 -11.03 -5.39 -5.74
CA LEU A 66 -11.49 -4.04 -6.04
C LEU A 66 -10.33 -3.13 -6.43
N LEU A 67 -9.21 -3.18 -5.71
CA LEU A 67 -8.01 -2.39 -6.06
C LEU A 67 -7.49 -2.74 -7.45
N TYR A 68 -7.36 -4.03 -7.78
CA TYR A 68 -6.92 -4.46 -9.10
C TYR A 68 -7.97 -4.19 -10.19
N GLY A 69 -9.26 -4.23 -9.85
CA GLY A 69 -10.34 -3.78 -10.73
C GLY A 69 -10.21 -2.29 -11.07
N LEU A 70 -10.01 -1.44 -10.07
CA LEU A 70 -9.76 0.00 -10.28
C LEU A 70 -8.46 0.23 -11.05
N ALA A 71 -7.41 -0.55 -10.79
CA ALA A 71 -6.16 -0.50 -11.56
C ALA A 71 -6.39 -0.83 -13.03
N SER A 72 -7.26 -1.79 -13.35
CA SER A 72 -7.61 -2.17 -14.71
C SER A 72 -8.33 -1.07 -15.49
N LEU A 73 -9.01 -0.14 -14.81
CA LEU A 73 -9.60 1.04 -15.45
C LEU A 73 -8.54 2.05 -15.92
N ILE A 74 -7.35 2.06 -15.28
CA ILE A 74 -6.22 2.89 -15.72
C ILE A 74 -5.53 2.25 -16.92
N SER A 75 -5.30 0.93 -16.87
CA SER A 75 -4.74 0.16 -17.98
C SER A 75 -5.28 -1.26 -17.99
N PHE A 76 -6.10 -1.55 -19.00
CA PHE A 76 -6.75 -2.86 -19.12
C PHE A 76 -5.80 -3.98 -19.56
N HIS A 77 -4.82 -3.65 -20.41
CA HIS A 77 -3.93 -4.64 -21.03
C HIS A 77 -2.58 -4.81 -20.32
N THR A 78 -2.23 -3.90 -19.42
CA THR A 78 -0.97 -3.92 -18.68
C THR A 78 -1.19 -3.78 -17.18
N PHE A 79 -0.16 -4.01 -16.38
CA PHE A 79 -0.18 -3.81 -14.94
C PHE A 79 0.18 -2.38 -14.51
N LEU A 80 0.21 -1.41 -15.43
CA LEU A 80 0.57 -0.02 -15.12
C LEU A 80 -0.30 0.58 -14.00
N GLY A 81 -1.62 0.30 -14.01
CA GLY A 81 -2.52 0.75 -12.93
C GLY A 81 -2.13 0.18 -11.57
N SER A 82 -1.74 -1.11 -11.53
CA SER A 82 -1.25 -1.75 -10.29
C SER A 82 0.06 -1.12 -9.84
N ALA A 83 1.02 -0.87 -10.74
CA ALA A 83 2.28 -0.21 -10.42
C ALA A 83 2.06 1.18 -9.82
N ILE A 84 1.10 1.95 -10.34
CA ILE A 84 0.74 3.27 -9.78
C ILE A 84 0.22 3.13 -8.35
N PHE A 85 -0.63 2.13 -8.07
CA PHE A 85 -1.12 1.88 -6.71
C PHE A 85 0.01 1.41 -5.78
N GLU A 86 0.90 0.54 -6.26
CA GLU A 86 2.07 0.10 -5.50
C GLU A 86 2.99 1.28 -5.13
N ILE A 87 3.23 2.22 -6.04
CA ILE A 87 3.97 3.46 -5.78
C ILE A 87 3.28 4.28 -4.68
N ALA A 88 1.96 4.46 -4.78
CA ALA A 88 1.19 5.22 -3.79
C ALA A 88 1.23 4.55 -2.40
N ILE A 89 1.13 3.22 -2.35
CA ILE A 89 1.22 2.42 -1.12
C ILE A 89 2.61 2.53 -0.50
N LEU A 90 3.67 2.36 -1.28
CA LEU A 90 5.04 2.49 -0.76
C LEU A 90 5.33 3.91 -0.25
N PHE A 91 4.85 4.92 -0.97
CA PHE A 91 4.93 6.30 -0.50
C PHE A 91 4.18 6.48 0.83
N ALA A 92 2.97 5.92 0.98
CA ALA A 92 2.21 5.99 2.22
C ALA A 92 2.93 5.28 3.38
N ILE A 93 3.58 4.12 3.13
CA ILE A 93 4.40 3.40 4.09
C ILE A 93 5.57 4.28 4.56
N LEU A 94 6.34 4.85 3.65
CA LEU A 94 7.46 5.75 3.95
C LEU A 94 6.99 6.96 4.78
N TRP A 95 5.90 7.58 4.36
CA TRP A 95 5.33 8.74 5.03
C TRP A 95 4.82 8.43 6.44
N LEU A 96 4.08 7.33 6.62
CA LEU A 96 3.57 6.92 7.93
C LEU A 96 4.71 6.50 8.85
N THR A 97 5.71 5.76 8.37
CA THR A 97 6.90 5.42 9.15
C THR A 97 7.65 6.68 9.59
N PHE A 98 7.81 7.66 8.69
CA PHE A 98 8.37 8.97 9.04
C PHE A 98 7.54 9.68 10.12
N LYS A 99 6.21 9.70 9.99
CA LYS A 99 5.31 10.32 10.99
C LYS A 99 5.41 9.64 12.34
N ILE A 100 5.49 8.31 12.38
CA ILE A 100 5.72 7.55 13.61
C ILE A 100 7.08 7.90 14.23
N GLY A 101 8.14 7.87 13.42
CA GLY A 101 9.48 8.25 13.85
C GLY A 101 9.54 9.66 14.45
N LYS A 102 8.77 10.59 13.90
CA LYS A 102 8.65 11.97 14.40
C LYS A 102 8.00 12.09 15.79
N LEU A 103 7.28 11.10 16.24
CA LEU A 103 6.72 11.10 17.60
C LEU A 103 7.81 10.91 18.67
N PHE A 104 8.93 10.29 18.32
CA PHE A 104 9.97 9.88 19.26
C PHE A 104 11.35 10.48 18.96
N SER A 105 11.53 11.13 17.79
CA SER A 105 12.85 11.53 17.33
C SER A 105 12.85 12.83 16.51
N SER A 106 14.06 13.31 16.20
CA SER A 106 14.25 14.46 15.31
C SER A 106 13.85 14.14 13.87
N THR A 107 13.60 15.18 13.07
CA THR A 107 13.24 15.04 11.64
C THR A 107 14.30 14.25 10.86
N LYS A 108 15.58 14.42 11.15
CA LYS A 108 16.67 13.72 10.47
C LYS A 108 16.64 12.22 10.78
N VAL A 109 16.51 11.87 12.07
CA VAL A 109 16.44 10.47 12.51
C VAL A 109 15.19 9.79 11.96
N ALA A 110 14.02 10.43 12.07
CA ALA A 110 12.77 9.91 11.53
C ALA A 110 12.85 9.68 10.00
N PHE A 111 13.52 10.57 9.27
CA PHE A 111 13.76 10.40 7.83
C PHE A 111 14.63 9.17 7.54
N VAL A 112 15.73 9.00 8.26
CA VAL A 112 16.60 7.83 8.11
C VAL A 112 15.84 6.54 8.42
N ILE A 113 15.07 6.51 9.52
CA ILE A 113 14.24 5.33 9.87
C ILE A 113 13.27 4.99 8.72
N ALA A 114 12.61 6.00 8.15
CA ALA A 114 11.67 5.76 7.04
C ALA A 114 12.35 5.17 5.80
N LEU A 115 13.60 5.53 5.51
CA LEU A 115 14.36 4.96 4.38
C LEU A 115 14.65 3.46 4.53
N PHE A 116 14.62 2.91 5.74
CA PHE A 116 14.77 1.47 5.97
C PHE A 116 13.47 0.68 5.79
N ALA A 117 12.28 1.32 5.81
CA ALA A 117 11.01 0.63 5.67
C ALA A 117 10.92 -0.24 4.38
N PRO A 118 11.38 0.22 3.21
CA PRO A 118 11.36 -0.59 1.99
C PRO A 118 12.13 -1.90 2.10
N VAL A 119 13.22 -1.93 2.87
CA VAL A 119 14.02 -3.15 3.07
C VAL A 119 13.17 -4.27 3.65
N PHE A 120 12.24 -3.94 4.55
CA PHE A 120 11.38 -4.94 5.19
C PHE A 120 10.14 -5.26 4.37
N VAL A 121 9.49 -4.27 3.76
CA VAL A 121 8.21 -4.47 3.08
C VAL A 121 8.35 -4.96 1.64
N LEU A 122 9.52 -4.78 1.03
CA LEU A 122 9.81 -5.26 -0.33
C LEU A 122 10.68 -6.54 -0.34
N MET A 123 10.97 -7.12 0.83
CA MET A 123 11.67 -8.40 0.89
C MET A 123 10.79 -9.54 0.36
N GLU A 124 11.39 -10.44 -0.41
CA GLU A 124 10.83 -11.76 -0.60
C GLU A 124 10.89 -12.55 0.74
N PRO A 125 9.87 -13.31 1.12
CA PRO A 125 8.67 -13.71 0.36
C PRO A 125 7.46 -12.75 0.51
N TYR A 126 7.60 -11.63 1.20
CA TYR A 126 6.46 -10.77 1.58
C TYR A 126 5.93 -9.91 0.42
N TYR A 127 6.78 -9.61 -0.56
CA TYR A 127 6.40 -8.81 -1.71
C TYR A 127 6.28 -9.63 -3.00
N SER A 128 7.04 -10.71 -3.13
CA SER A 128 7.04 -11.66 -4.28
C SER A 128 7.13 -10.96 -5.64
N TYR A 129 7.94 -9.90 -5.75
CA TYR A 129 8.12 -9.08 -6.96
C TYR A 129 6.81 -8.50 -7.54
N GLY A 130 5.78 -8.40 -6.73
CA GLY A 130 4.48 -7.83 -7.06
C GLY A 130 3.66 -7.73 -5.78
N ALA A 131 2.78 -6.74 -5.70
CA ALA A 131 2.08 -6.44 -4.47
C ALA A 131 1.18 -7.59 -4.03
N THR A 132 1.55 -8.23 -2.95
CA THR A 132 0.69 -9.16 -2.20
C THR A 132 -0.41 -8.40 -1.47
N VAL A 133 -1.42 -9.10 -0.97
CA VAL A 133 -2.50 -8.48 -0.17
C VAL A 133 -1.92 -7.73 1.03
N GLU A 134 -0.93 -8.32 1.70
CA GLU A 134 -0.26 -7.78 2.87
C GLU A 134 0.38 -6.42 2.58
N PHE A 135 0.97 -6.25 1.40
CA PHE A 135 1.57 -4.97 0.99
C PHE A 135 0.55 -3.84 0.96
N PHE A 136 -0.65 -4.10 0.43
CA PHE A 136 -1.73 -3.11 0.40
C PHE A 136 -2.31 -2.79 1.79
N LEU A 137 -2.14 -3.68 2.77
CA LEU A 137 -2.64 -3.50 4.13
C LEU A 137 -1.66 -2.72 5.04
N TYR A 138 -0.37 -2.68 4.72
CA TYR A 138 0.63 -1.97 5.56
C TYR A 138 0.27 -0.52 5.89
N PRO A 139 -0.22 0.34 4.97
CA PRO A 139 -0.61 1.70 5.33
C PRO A 139 -1.73 1.76 6.36
N ALA A 140 -2.72 0.85 6.28
CA ALA A 140 -3.78 0.77 7.26
C ALA A 140 -3.23 0.41 8.65
N MET A 141 -2.39 -0.62 8.73
CA MET A 141 -1.72 -1.03 9.97
C MET A 141 -0.85 0.08 10.56
N LEU A 142 -0.02 0.72 9.74
CA LEU A 142 0.83 1.84 10.18
C LEU A 142 0.01 3.05 10.62
N SER A 143 -1.13 3.33 9.99
CA SER A 143 -2.02 4.41 10.39
C SER A 143 -2.67 4.13 11.75
N LEU A 144 -3.07 2.87 12.02
CA LEU A 144 -3.55 2.43 13.33
C LEU A 144 -2.50 2.63 14.41
N ILE A 145 -1.26 2.21 14.15
CA ILE A 145 -0.13 2.41 15.08
C ILE A 145 0.09 3.90 15.32
N TYR A 146 0.17 4.70 14.26
CA TYR A 146 0.38 6.15 14.38
C TYR A 146 -0.70 6.83 15.23
N VAL A 147 -1.97 6.54 14.96
CA VAL A 147 -3.10 7.14 15.69
C VAL A 147 -3.10 6.68 17.15
N SER A 148 -2.85 5.39 17.41
CA SER A 148 -2.79 4.85 18.77
C SER A 148 -1.66 5.49 19.60
N LEU A 149 -0.46 5.62 19.02
CA LEU A 149 0.67 6.27 19.68
C LEU A 149 0.39 7.76 19.93
N LYS A 150 -0.20 8.45 18.96
CA LYS A 150 -0.59 9.85 19.11
C LYS A 150 -1.69 10.03 20.15
N ALA A 151 -2.67 9.11 20.20
CA ALA A 151 -3.70 9.09 21.24
C ALA A 151 -3.09 8.98 22.64
N GLN A 152 -2.13 8.08 22.82
CA GLN A 152 -1.43 7.89 24.08
C GLN A 152 -0.69 9.17 24.52
N GLN A 153 0.00 9.84 23.59
CA GLN A 153 0.69 11.12 23.88
C GLN A 153 -0.27 12.24 24.30
N HIS A 154 -1.49 12.24 23.78
CA HIS A 154 -2.54 13.22 24.08
C HIS A 154 -3.57 12.71 25.11
N GLN A 155 -3.20 11.76 25.98
CA GLN A 155 -4.07 11.19 27.01
C GLN A 155 -5.44 10.73 26.48
N PHE A 156 -5.42 10.12 25.27
CA PHE A 156 -6.62 9.63 24.54
C PHE A 156 -7.64 10.72 24.15
N ILE A 157 -7.29 12.00 24.19
CA ILE A 157 -8.13 13.09 23.70
C ILE A 157 -7.98 13.16 22.17
N ILE A 158 -8.68 12.27 21.47
CA ILE A 158 -8.73 12.25 20.00
C ILE A 158 -10.20 12.29 19.57
N SER A 159 -10.44 12.92 18.42
CA SER A 159 -11.77 12.99 17.81
C SER A 159 -12.38 11.59 17.63
N LYS A 160 -13.65 11.43 18.00
CA LYS A 160 -14.42 10.19 17.74
C LYS A 160 -14.43 9.79 16.25
N TRP A 161 -14.35 10.75 15.34
CA TRP A 161 -14.24 10.49 13.90
C TRP A 161 -12.93 9.80 13.53
N THR A 162 -11.85 10.10 14.23
CA THR A 162 -10.57 9.40 14.05
C THR A 162 -10.68 7.93 14.45
N TRP A 163 -11.32 7.63 15.57
CA TRP A 163 -11.57 6.25 16.00
C TRP A 163 -12.50 5.49 15.06
N TYR A 164 -13.57 6.15 14.57
CA TYR A 164 -14.45 5.57 13.56
C TYR A 164 -13.69 5.22 12.28
N PHE A 165 -12.89 6.15 11.76
CA PHE A 165 -12.07 5.91 10.57
C PHE A 165 -11.07 4.77 10.77
N GLN A 166 -10.44 4.66 11.95
CA GLN A 166 -9.57 3.54 12.27
C GLN A 166 -10.33 2.20 12.29
N GLY A 167 -11.54 2.19 12.83
CA GLY A 167 -12.41 1.00 12.79
C GLY A 167 -12.71 0.56 11.34
N CYS A 168 -13.00 1.50 10.44
CA CYS A 168 -13.17 1.20 9.02
C CYS A 168 -11.89 0.62 8.39
N LEU A 169 -10.72 1.16 8.73
CA LEU A 169 -9.43 0.63 8.24
C LEU A 169 -9.18 -0.80 8.75
N VAL A 170 -9.52 -1.11 10.00
CA VAL A 170 -9.45 -2.48 10.52
C VAL A 170 -10.34 -3.41 9.70
N GLY A 171 -11.59 -3.00 9.41
CA GLY A 171 -12.50 -3.80 8.59
C GLY A 171 -12.06 -4.01 7.14
N ILE A 172 -11.14 -3.18 6.63
CA ILE A 172 -10.52 -3.40 5.31
C ILE A 172 -9.39 -4.43 5.40
N VAL A 173 -8.69 -4.48 6.55
CA VAL A 173 -7.56 -5.38 6.77
C VAL A 173 -8.02 -6.83 6.99
N PHE A 174 -9.18 -7.01 7.58
CA PHE A 174 -9.78 -8.31 7.92
C PHE A 174 -11.01 -8.63 7.07
#